data_a36a62cc3ff47690a3285e848cac4d1b
#
_entry.id   a36a62cc3ff47690a3285e848cac4d1b
#
_cell.length_a   1.000
_cell.length_b   1.000
_cell.length_c   1.000
_cell.angle_alpha   90.00
_cell.angle_beta   90.00
_cell.angle_gamma   90.00
#
_symmetry.space_group_name_H-M   'P 1'
#
loop_
_entity.id
_entity.type
_entity.pdbx_description
1 polymer ?
#
loop_
_entity_poly.entity_id
_entity_poly.type
_entity_poly.pdbx_seq_one_letter_code
_entity_poly.pdbx_strand_id
1 'polypeptide(L)'
;MPGSLSFRKGMRMNIGIYRRVDDLGRIVIPKEVRRQVHLEEGDMMEISVDGRQLILTPYAYVTDVDMIVRACVNGWKKNESMILAVTTKLDIFASTDTNLKQHIMLSEELRSRLTCRKEYITDGKSELPLTDEEKQWVLAMFPYMPNFELQGTVVLVGGKHEVPTEVQIEKARLIADMISTAIESI
;
A
#
# COMPACT_ATOMS: atom_id res chain seq x y z
N MET A 1 -28.99 39.32 -11.66
CA MET A 1 -27.95 38.48 -12.27
C MET A 1 -27.57 37.38 -11.27
N PRO A 2 -28.02 36.13 -11.37
CA PRO A 2 -27.61 35.06 -10.46
C PRO A 2 -26.31 34.45 -10.96
N GLY A 3 -25.34 34.38 -10.07
CA GLY A 3 -24.02 33.83 -10.30
C GLY A 3 -24.06 32.31 -10.52
N SER A 4 -23.38 31.85 -11.53
CA SER A 4 -23.21 30.47 -11.93
C SER A 4 -22.50 29.66 -10.84
N LEU A 5 -23.21 28.70 -10.26
CA LEU A 5 -22.62 27.65 -9.43
C LEU A 5 -21.79 26.72 -10.33
N SER A 6 -20.48 26.85 -10.23
CA SER A 6 -19.53 25.90 -10.81
C SER A 6 -19.67 24.56 -10.12
N PHE A 7 -20.28 23.58 -10.79
CA PHE A 7 -20.29 22.18 -10.36
C PHE A 7 -18.86 21.64 -10.38
N ARG A 8 -18.26 21.43 -9.21
CA ARG A 8 -17.04 20.67 -9.07
C ARG A 8 -17.30 19.21 -9.45
N LYS A 9 -16.75 18.80 -10.60
CA LYS A 9 -16.73 17.44 -11.10
C LYS A 9 -15.92 16.59 -10.10
N GLY A 10 -16.57 15.61 -9.43
CA GLY A 10 -15.87 14.68 -8.54
C GLY A 10 -16.62 14.30 -7.26
N MET A 11 -17.91 14.55 -7.17
CA MET A 11 -18.71 14.10 -6.03
C MET A 11 -19.07 12.64 -6.25
N ARG A 12 -18.24 11.70 -5.75
CA ARG A 12 -18.66 10.31 -5.57
C ARG A 12 -19.85 10.36 -4.62
N MET A 13 -21.04 9.97 -5.10
CA MET A 13 -22.19 9.75 -4.24
C MET A 13 -21.85 8.56 -3.34
N ASN A 14 -21.32 8.83 -2.15
CA ASN A 14 -21.24 7.85 -1.09
C ASN A 14 -22.66 7.55 -0.65
N ILE A 15 -23.25 6.49 -1.16
CA ILE A 15 -24.51 5.96 -0.67
C ILE A 15 -24.20 5.35 0.69
N GLY A 16 -24.43 6.12 1.74
CA GLY A 16 -24.20 5.67 3.11
C GLY A 16 -25.06 4.44 3.42
N ILE A 17 -24.41 3.38 3.90
CA ILE A 17 -25.11 2.18 4.37
C ILE A 17 -25.40 2.38 5.85
N TYR A 18 -26.68 2.31 6.25
CA TYR A 18 -27.07 2.45 7.65
C TYR A 18 -27.05 1.10 8.35
N ARG A 19 -26.43 1.05 9.52
CA ARG A 19 -26.44 -0.10 10.42
C ARG A 19 -26.74 0.34 11.84
N ARG A 20 -27.40 -0.52 12.60
CA ARG A 20 -27.67 -0.29 14.02
C ARG A 20 -26.54 -0.87 14.85
N VAL A 21 -26.19 -0.16 15.89
CA VAL A 21 -25.38 -0.71 16.99
C VAL A 21 -26.30 -1.58 17.82
N ASP A 22 -25.92 -2.81 18.12
CA ASP A 22 -26.69 -3.72 18.98
C ASP A 22 -26.48 -3.39 20.46
N ASP A 23 -27.16 -4.13 21.34
CA ASP A 23 -27.12 -3.98 22.80
C ASP A 23 -25.75 -4.30 23.41
N LEU A 24 -24.90 -5.01 22.67
CA LEU A 24 -23.51 -5.31 23.03
C LEU A 24 -22.50 -4.31 22.43
N GLY A 25 -22.97 -3.24 21.76
CA GLY A 25 -22.13 -2.24 21.14
C GLY A 25 -21.49 -2.66 19.80
N ARG A 26 -21.97 -3.71 19.12
CA ARG A 26 -21.42 -4.23 17.89
C ARG A 26 -22.11 -3.61 16.67
N ILE A 27 -21.33 -3.43 15.60
CA ILE A 27 -21.82 -3.04 14.27
C ILE A 27 -21.40 -4.12 13.28
N VAL A 28 -22.35 -4.64 12.49
CA VAL A 28 -22.05 -5.57 11.40
C VAL A 28 -21.62 -4.79 10.17
N ILE A 29 -20.39 -4.99 9.72
CA ILE A 29 -19.86 -4.45 8.48
C ILE A 29 -20.37 -5.32 7.32
N PRO A 30 -21.17 -4.78 6.38
CA PRO A 30 -21.71 -5.54 5.25
C PRO A 30 -20.62 -6.15 4.39
N LYS A 31 -20.93 -7.31 3.77
CA LYS A 31 -19.97 -8.01 2.91
C LYS A 31 -19.50 -7.16 1.74
N GLU A 32 -20.37 -6.32 1.19
CA GLU A 32 -20.07 -5.40 0.09
C GLU A 32 -19.05 -4.35 0.51
N VAL A 33 -19.20 -3.78 1.73
CA VAL A 33 -18.25 -2.82 2.30
C VAL A 33 -16.91 -3.53 2.59
N ARG A 34 -16.94 -4.71 3.22
CA ARG A 34 -15.72 -5.49 3.49
C ARG A 34 -14.95 -5.79 2.21
N ARG A 35 -15.65 -6.18 1.13
CA ARG A 35 -15.03 -6.42 -0.18
C ARG A 35 -14.44 -5.14 -0.78
N GLN A 36 -15.13 -4.02 -0.66
CA GLN A 36 -14.69 -2.74 -1.21
C GLN A 36 -13.42 -2.24 -0.54
N VAL A 37 -13.25 -2.48 0.77
CA VAL A 37 -12.07 -2.09 1.56
C VAL A 37 -11.12 -3.28 1.81
N HIS A 38 -11.36 -4.43 1.14
CA HIS A 38 -10.54 -5.65 1.24
C HIS A 38 -10.33 -6.15 2.68
N LEU A 39 -11.37 -6.06 3.50
CA LEU A 39 -11.38 -6.50 4.89
C LEU A 39 -11.78 -7.99 4.97
N GLU A 40 -10.94 -8.81 5.60
CA GLU A 40 -11.16 -10.23 5.80
C GLU A 40 -11.50 -10.56 7.25
N GLU A 41 -11.94 -11.80 7.50
CA GLU A 41 -12.18 -12.29 8.86
C GLU A 41 -10.85 -12.47 9.58
N GLY A 42 -10.76 -11.95 10.80
CA GLY A 42 -9.53 -11.97 11.59
C GLY A 42 -8.68 -10.71 11.46
N ASP A 43 -8.97 -9.82 10.51
CA ASP A 43 -8.25 -8.56 10.40
C ASP A 43 -8.44 -7.71 11.65
N MET A 44 -7.35 -7.20 12.18
CA MET A 44 -7.39 -6.23 13.28
C MET A 44 -7.73 -4.84 12.74
N MET A 45 -8.56 -4.13 13.49
CA MET A 45 -8.98 -2.78 13.14
C MET A 45 -8.65 -1.82 14.27
N GLU A 46 -8.05 -0.70 13.93
CA GLU A 46 -7.96 0.45 14.81
C GLU A 46 -9.27 1.24 14.74
N ILE A 47 -9.79 1.61 15.90
CA ILE A 47 -10.96 2.48 16.03
C ILE A 47 -10.48 3.83 16.56
N SER A 48 -10.55 4.86 15.75
CA SER A 48 -10.26 6.23 16.14
C SER A 48 -11.51 7.09 16.09
N VAL A 49 -11.48 8.21 16.81
CA VAL A 49 -12.60 9.16 16.90
C VAL A 49 -12.14 10.52 16.39
N ASP A 50 -12.82 11.05 15.37
CA ASP A 50 -12.62 12.42 14.89
C ASP A 50 -13.96 13.19 15.00
N GLY A 51 -14.03 14.07 15.98
CA GLY A 51 -15.24 14.79 16.32
C GLY A 51 -16.41 13.86 16.68
N ARG A 52 -17.34 13.65 15.74
CA ARG A 52 -18.50 12.75 15.89
C ARG A 52 -18.43 11.55 14.96
N GLN A 53 -17.30 11.32 14.31
CA GLN A 53 -17.09 10.20 13.39
C GLN A 53 -16.28 9.11 14.06
N LEU A 54 -16.68 7.85 13.83
CA LEU A 54 -15.87 6.67 14.12
C LEU A 54 -15.15 6.30 12.81
N ILE A 55 -13.83 6.30 12.85
CA ILE A 55 -12.98 5.89 11.74
C ILE A 55 -12.44 4.51 12.07
N LEU A 56 -12.70 3.56 11.18
CA LEU A 56 -12.19 2.20 11.24
C LEU A 56 -11.09 2.08 10.22
N THR A 57 -9.86 1.84 10.67
CA THR A 57 -8.71 1.66 9.79
C THR A 57 -8.17 0.24 9.98
N PRO A 58 -7.90 -0.52 8.90
CA PRO A 58 -7.18 -1.78 9.06
C PRO A 58 -5.92 -1.55 9.88
N TYR A 59 -5.76 -2.29 10.96
CA TYR A 59 -4.57 -2.20 11.78
C TYR A 59 -3.42 -2.88 11.03
N ALA A 60 -2.60 -2.08 10.36
CA ALA A 60 -1.28 -2.55 10.00
C ALA A 60 -0.47 -2.61 11.31
N TYR A 61 0.31 -3.67 11.54
CA TYR A 61 1.20 -3.82 12.70
C TYR A 61 2.28 -2.71 12.67
N VAL A 62 1.93 -1.49 13.16
CA VAL A 62 2.50 -0.26 12.61
C VAL A 62 3.50 0.47 13.50
N THR A 63 3.69 0.15 14.79
CA THR A 63 4.58 1.02 15.57
C THR A 63 6.06 0.70 15.40
N ASP A 64 6.46 -0.56 15.46
CA ASP A 64 7.89 -0.92 15.37
C ASP A 64 8.32 -1.16 13.92
N VAL A 65 7.45 -1.77 13.09
CA VAL A 65 7.68 -1.97 11.67
C VAL A 65 7.72 -0.65 10.89
N ASP A 66 6.86 0.34 11.22
CA ASP A 66 6.90 1.68 10.60
C ASP A 66 8.28 2.32 10.75
N MET A 67 8.86 2.24 11.93
CA MET A 67 10.18 2.81 12.21
C MET A 67 11.27 2.15 11.37
N ILE A 68 11.22 0.81 11.23
CA ILE A 68 12.18 0.05 10.42
C ILE A 68 12.00 0.36 8.93
N VAL A 69 10.76 0.34 8.44
CA VAL A 69 10.47 0.67 7.03
C VAL A 69 10.94 2.08 6.70
N ARG A 70 10.66 3.07 7.55
CA ARG A 70 11.12 4.45 7.34
C ARG A 70 12.63 4.56 7.40
N ALA A 71 13.30 3.81 8.28
CA ALA A 71 14.75 3.78 8.33
C ALA A 71 15.35 3.22 7.03
N CYS A 72 14.78 2.12 6.49
CA CYS A 72 15.19 1.54 5.21
C CYS A 72 14.96 2.49 4.04
N VAL A 73 13.78 3.11 3.95
CA VAL A 73 13.44 4.09 2.91
C VAL A 73 14.38 5.31 2.97
N ASN A 74 14.64 5.84 4.16
CA ASN A 74 15.56 6.96 4.35
C ASN A 74 17.01 6.58 4.04
N GLY A 75 17.42 5.36 4.40
CA GLY A 75 18.74 4.82 4.07
C GLY A 75 18.92 4.68 2.56
N TRP A 76 17.92 4.15 1.86
CA TRP A 76 17.92 4.07 0.40
C TRP A 76 18.05 5.45 -0.24
N LYS A 77 17.20 6.40 0.13
CA LYS A 77 17.19 7.77 -0.41
C LYS A 77 18.53 8.49 -0.33
N LYS A 78 19.36 8.17 0.67
CA LYS A 78 20.69 8.76 0.83
C LYS A 78 21.75 8.19 -0.13
N ASN A 79 21.54 6.98 -0.62
CA ASN A 79 22.56 6.22 -1.33
C ASN A 79 22.18 5.89 -2.78
N GLU A 80 20.90 6.01 -3.14
CA GLU A 80 20.37 5.61 -4.43
C GLU A 80 19.47 6.70 -5.02
N SER A 81 19.51 6.86 -6.34
CA SER A 81 18.65 7.77 -7.09
C SER A 81 17.33 7.13 -7.52
N MET A 82 17.30 5.80 -7.67
CA MET A 82 16.10 5.06 -8.03
C MET A 82 15.08 5.12 -6.90
N ILE A 83 13.81 5.24 -7.24
CA ILE A 83 12.72 5.27 -6.26
C ILE A 83 12.55 3.87 -5.67
N LEU A 84 12.51 3.81 -4.33
CA LEU A 84 12.08 2.64 -3.59
C LEU A 84 10.77 2.96 -2.88
N ALA A 85 9.80 2.07 -3.01
CA ALA A 85 8.59 2.11 -2.22
C ALA A 85 8.36 0.78 -1.49
N VAL A 86 7.79 0.88 -0.30
CA VAL A 86 7.29 -0.26 0.48
C VAL A 86 5.77 -0.16 0.45
N THR A 87 5.12 -1.26 0.17
CA THR A 87 3.66 -1.31 0.03
C THR A 87 3.05 -2.32 0.98
N THR A 88 1.80 -2.12 1.34
CA THR A 88 0.94 -3.19 1.84
C THR A 88 0.49 -4.09 0.66
N LYS A 89 -0.46 -4.98 0.89
CA LYS A 89 -1.13 -5.73 -0.19
C LYS A 89 -1.97 -4.84 -1.11
N LEU A 90 -2.32 -3.61 -0.67
CA LEU A 90 -3.32 -2.75 -1.31
C LEU A 90 -2.80 -1.39 -1.72
N ASP A 91 -1.92 -0.80 -0.93
CA ASP A 91 -1.53 0.60 -1.06
C ASP A 91 -0.04 0.84 -0.75
N ILE A 92 0.40 2.05 -1.04
CA ILE A 92 1.76 2.50 -0.73
C ILE A 92 1.83 2.85 0.75
N PHE A 93 2.73 2.18 1.47
CA PHE A 93 3.01 2.43 2.88
C PHE A 93 4.07 3.52 3.07
N ALA A 94 5.18 3.44 2.36
CA ALA A 94 6.26 4.43 2.40
C ALA A 94 7.01 4.49 1.07
N SER A 95 7.56 5.65 0.72
CA SER A 95 8.35 5.83 -0.50
C SER A 95 9.45 6.86 -0.33
N THR A 96 10.51 6.73 -1.13
CA THR A 96 11.56 7.75 -1.27
C THR A 96 11.10 8.96 -2.10
N ASP A 97 10.07 8.80 -2.94
CA ASP A 97 9.46 9.89 -3.70
C ASP A 97 8.34 10.53 -2.89
N THR A 98 8.47 11.84 -2.65
CA THR A 98 7.48 12.62 -1.90
C THR A 98 6.15 12.82 -2.63
N ASN A 99 6.11 12.58 -3.94
CA ASN A 99 4.88 12.61 -4.73
C ASN A 99 4.07 11.32 -4.55
N LEU A 100 4.73 10.20 -4.26
CA LEU A 100 4.08 8.94 -3.88
C LEU A 100 3.65 8.99 -2.42
N LYS A 101 2.45 9.52 -2.19
CA LYS A 101 1.88 9.63 -0.85
C LYS A 101 1.47 8.26 -0.31
N GLN A 102 1.45 8.14 1.01
CA GLN A 102 0.87 6.98 1.69
C GLN A 102 -0.60 6.80 1.29
N HIS A 103 -1.05 5.54 1.33
CA HIS A 103 -2.44 5.12 1.03
C HIS A 103 -2.92 5.36 -0.42
N ILE A 104 -1.99 5.63 -1.35
CA ILE A 104 -2.33 5.54 -2.77
C ILE A 104 -2.45 4.06 -3.14
N MET A 105 -3.61 3.68 -3.71
CA MET A 105 -3.89 2.29 -4.09
C MET A 105 -2.95 1.82 -5.19
N LEU A 106 -2.46 0.60 -5.04
CA LEU A 106 -1.69 -0.08 -6.07
C LEU A 106 -2.58 -0.41 -7.28
N SER A 107 -1.99 -0.48 -8.46
CA SER A 107 -2.70 -0.92 -9.66
C SER A 107 -3.30 -2.31 -9.47
N GLU A 108 -4.38 -2.60 -10.19
CA GLU A 108 -5.00 -3.93 -10.17
C GLU A 108 -4.02 -5.00 -10.66
N GLU A 109 -3.21 -4.68 -11.66
CA GLU A 109 -2.19 -5.59 -12.20
C GLU A 109 -1.12 -5.93 -11.16
N LEU A 110 -0.59 -4.94 -10.45
CA LEU A 110 0.40 -5.17 -9.39
C LEU A 110 -0.18 -6.00 -8.25
N ARG A 111 -1.41 -5.70 -7.80
CA ARG A 111 -2.10 -6.48 -6.76
C ARG A 111 -2.32 -7.93 -7.18
N SER A 112 -2.73 -8.15 -8.42
CA SER A 112 -2.88 -9.50 -8.98
C SER A 112 -1.54 -10.25 -9.00
N ARG A 113 -0.45 -9.57 -9.40
CA ARG A 113 0.88 -10.18 -9.44
C ARG A 113 1.41 -10.51 -8.04
N LEU A 114 1.12 -9.67 -7.04
CA LEU A 114 1.47 -9.94 -5.63
C LEU A 114 0.89 -11.26 -5.11
N THR A 115 -0.31 -11.64 -5.54
CA THR A 115 -0.92 -12.91 -5.11
C THR A 115 -0.11 -14.13 -5.52
N CYS A 116 0.75 -14.01 -6.53
CA CYS A 116 1.64 -15.08 -6.96
C CYS A 116 2.79 -15.31 -5.96
N ARG A 117 3.05 -14.39 -5.03
CA ARG A 117 4.11 -14.47 -4.00
C ARG A 117 5.51 -14.67 -4.57
N LYS A 118 5.76 -14.22 -5.79
CA LYS A 118 7.03 -14.36 -6.50
C LYS A 118 7.67 -13.00 -6.73
N GLU A 119 8.98 -12.98 -6.72
CA GLU A 119 9.73 -11.83 -7.17
C GLU A 119 9.43 -11.51 -8.64
N TYR A 120 9.55 -10.24 -8.96
CA TYR A 120 9.49 -9.75 -10.32
C TYR A 120 10.68 -8.81 -10.57
N ILE A 121 11.31 -8.96 -11.71
CA ILE A 121 12.34 -8.05 -12.21
C ILE A 121 11.98 -7.79 -13.67
N THR A 122 11.93 -6.53 -14.07
CA THR A 122 11.61 -6.15 -15.44
C THR A 122 12.69 -6.62 -16.40
N ASP A 123 12.28 -7.00 -17.60
CA ASP A 123 13.15 -7.24 -18.73
C ASP A 123 13.39 -5.97 -19.59
N GLY A 124 12.89 -4.81 -19.13
CA GLY A 124 12.90 -3.54 -19.84
C GLY A 124 11.85 -3.42 -20.94
N LYS A 125 11.02 -4.44 -21.15
CA LYS A 125 9.92 -4.47 -22.14
C LYS A 125 8.56 -4.57 -21.48
N SER A 126 8.47 -5.28 -20.37
CA SER A 126 7.24 -5.45 -19.61
C SER A 126 6.93 -4.18 -18.83
N GLU A 127 5.67 -3.78 -18.84
CA GLU A 127 5.17 -2.59 -18.16
C GLU A 127 4.25 -3.02 -17.04
N LEU A 128 4.70 -2.89 -15.79
CA LEU A 128 3.90 -3.14 -14.60
C LEU A 128 3.65 -1.79 -13.91
N PRO A 129 2.43 -1.21 -14.01
CA PRO A 129 2.17 0.09 -13.41
C PRO A 129 2.14 -0.02 -11.89
N LEU A 130 2.68 0.99 -11.19
CA LEU A 130 2.61 1.06 -9.74
C LEU A 130 1.20 1.35 -9.26
N THR A 131 0.56 2.34 -9.87
CA THR A 131 -0.81 2.80 -9.59
C THR A 131 -1.60 2.96 -10.89
N ASP A 132 -2.92 3.06 -10.81
CA ASP A 132 -3.78 3.23 -12.00
C ASP A 132 -3.75 4.68 -12.55
N GLU A 133 -3.27 5.64 -11.76
CA GLU A 133 -3.33 7.07 -12.11
C GLU A 133 -1.99 7.65 -12.56
N GLU A 134 -0.84 7.06 -12.21
CA GLU A 134 0.49 7.60 -12.44
C GLU A 134 1.30 6.78 -13.46
N LYS A 135 2.14 7.50 -14.20
CA LYS A 135 3.05 6.89 -15.19
C LYS A 135 4.37 6.46 -14.52
N GLN A 136 4.27 5.68 -13.48
CA GLN A 136 5.40 5.09 -12.78
C GLN A 136 5.31 3.57 -12.87
N TRP A 137 6.46 2.95 -13.15
CA TRP A 137 6.55 1.54 -13.47
C TRP A 137 7.31 0.80 -12.38
N VAL A 138 6.79 -0.37 -12.00
CA VAL A 138 7.50 -1.29 -11.11
C VAL A 138 8.59 -1.99 -11.92
N LEU A 139 9.83 -1.75 -11.55
CA LEU A 139 11.01 -2.32 -12.20
C LEU A 139 11.46 -3.61 -11.53
N ALA A 140 11.28 -3.70 -10.22
CA ALA A 140 11.46 -4.93 -9.46
C ALA A 140 10.49 -4.97 -8.27
N MET A 141 10.15 -6.17 -7.82
CA MET A 141 9.22 -6.42 -6.75
C MET A 141 9.72 -7.58 -5.89
N PHE A 142 9.81 -7.37 -4.58
CA PHE A 142 10.27 -8.34 -3.60
C PHE A 142 9.22 -8.46 -2.49
N PRO A 143 8.35 -9.49 -2.55
CA PRO A 143 7.34 -9.71 -1.52
C PRO A 143 7.98 -9.96 -0.16
N TYR A 144 7.48 -9.35 0.91
CA TYR A 144 7.84 -9.70 2.27
C TYR A 144 6.73 -10.52 2.91
N MET A 145 7.13 -11.67 3.49
CA MET A 145 6.22 -12.73 3.91
C MET A 145 6.60 -13.26 5.28
N PRO A 146 6.41 -12.47 6.36
CA PRO A 146 6.62 -12.96 7.71
C PRO A 146 5.72 -14.19 7.97
N ASN A 147 6.28 -15.21 8.60
CA ASN A 147 5.58 -16.47 8.86
C ASN A 147 4.90 -17.07 7.61
N PHE A 148 5.49 -16.89 6.42
CA PHE A 148 4.97 -17.32 5.12
C PHE A 148 3.66 -16.66 4.70
N GLU A 149 3.23 -15.61 5.39
CA GLU A 149 2.04 -14.83 5.03
C GLU A 149 2.43 -13.54 4.29
N LEU A 150 1.87 -13.35 3.09
CA LEU A 150 2.11 -12.14 2.31
C LEU A 150 1.54 -10.93 3.05
N GLN A 151 2.39 -9.96 3.36
CA GLN A 151 1.99 -8.69 3.98
C GLN A 151 2.12 -7.50 3.02
N GLY A 152 3.03 -7.57 2.08
CA GLY A 152 3.24 -6.53 1.09
C GLY A 152 4.48 -6.77 0.23
N THR A 153 5.03 -5.71 -0.33
CA THR A 153 6.22 -5.82 -1.18
C THR A 153 7.11 -4.58 -1.08
N VAL A 154 8.41 -4.80 -1.24
CA VAL A 154 9.36 -3.74 -1.58
C VAL A 154 9.43 -3.66 -3.10
N VAL A 155 9.26 -2.47 -3.67
CA VAL A 155 9.31 -2.24 -5.11
C VAL A 155 10.35 -1.19 -5.47
N LEU A 156 11.06 -1.44 -6.57
CA LEU A 156 11.86 -0.44 -7.27
C LEU A 156 10.99 0.18 -8.37
N VAL A 157 10.98 1.49 -8.42
CA VAL A 157 10.08 2.26 -9.29
C VAL A 157 10.91 3.22 -10.14
N GLY A 158 10.53 3.34 -11.40
CA GLY A 158 11.23 4.23 -12.33
C GLY A 158 10.46 4.49 -13.62
N GLY A 159 11.19 4.98 -14.62
CA GLY A 159 10.66 5.26 -15.94
C GLY A 159 10.44 3.99 -16.77
N LYS A 160 9.64 4.15 -17.81
CA LYS A 160 9.43 3.10 -18.82
C LYS A 160 10.80 2.72 -19.44
N HIS A 161 11.07 1.43 -19.55
CA HIS A 161 12.34 0.87 -20.07
C HIS A 161 13.59 1.06 -19.20
N GLU A 162 13.45 1.64 -18.02
CA GLU A 162 14.53 1.67 -17.03
C GLU A 162 14.71 0.26 -16.44
N VAL A 163 15.96 -0.12 -16.18
CA VAL A 163 16.29 -1.43 -15.59
C VAL A 163 17.16 -1.19 -14.37
N PRO A 164 16.81 -1.76 -13.21
CA PRO A 164 17.62 -1.63 -12.02
C PRO A 164 18.93 -2.39 -12.17
N THR A 165 19.98 -1.88 -11.54
CA THR A 165 21.26 -2.58 -11.44
C THR A 165 21.15 -3.78 -10.50
N GLU A 166 22.03 -4.77 -10.68
CA GLU A 166 22.08 -5.95 -9.79
C GLU A 166 22.27 -5.56 -8.32
N VAL A 167 23.06 -4.54 -8.06
CA VAL A 167 23.28 -4.01 -6.70
C VAL A 167 21.99 -3.44 -6.11
N GLN A 168 21.21 -2.72 -6.89
CA GLN A 168 19.92 -2.17 -6.45
C GLN A 168 18.90 -3.29 -6.17
N ILE A 169 18.89 -4.32 -7.01
CA ILE A 169 18.05 -5.51 -6.84
C ILE A 169 18.38 -6.19 -5.51
N GLU A 170 19.66 -6.49 -5.25
CA GLU A 170 20.09 -7.17 -4.03
C GLU A 170 19.80 -6.34 -2.77
N LYS A 171 20.04 -5.02 -2.83
CA LYS A 171 19.69 -4.13 -1.70
C LYS A 171 18.19 -4.10 -1.42
N ALA A 172 17.35 -4.05 -2.45
CA ALA A 172 15.90 -4.03 -2.28
C ALA A 172 15.38 -5.38 -1.75
N ARG A 173 15.95 -6.50 -2.20
CA ARG A 173 15.65 -7.84 -1.67
C ARG A 173 16.01 -7.92 -0.19
N LEU A 174 17.21 -7.47 0.19
CA LEU A 174 17.63 -7.43 1.59
C LEU A 174 16.67 -6.60 2.47
N ILE A 175 16.16 -5.47 1.96
CA ILE A 175 15.18 -4.66 2.68
C ILE A 175 13.88 -5.45 2.90
N ALA A 176 13.41 -6.21 1.91
CA ALA A 176 12.21 -7.05 2.07
C ALA A 176 12.42 -8.13 3.15
N ASP A 177 13.60 -8.77 3.17
CA ASP A 177 13.96 -9.76 4.18
C ASP A 177 14.05 -9.13 5.59
N MET A 178 14.65 -7.94 5.70
CA MET A 178 14.73 -7.19 6.96
C MET A 178 13.33 -6.84 7.50
N ILE A 179 12.41 -6.42 6.64
CA ILE A 179 11.03 -6.12 7.02
C ILE A 179 10.31 -7.40 7.47
N SER A 180 10.44 -8.52 6.72
CA SER A 180 9.88 -9.81 7.13
C SER A 180 10.37 -10.22 8.52
N THR A 181 11.69 -10.22 8.74
CA THR A 181 12.31 -10.60 10.02
C THR A 181 11.87 -9.68 11.16
N ALA A 182 11.74 -8.39 10.89
CA ALA A 182 11.29 -7.43 11.90
C ALA A 182 9.85 -7.71 12.34
N ILE A 183 8.96 -8.04 11.41
CA ILE A 183 7.56 -8.39 11.72
C ILE A 183 7.48 -9.71 12.51
N GLU A 184 8.32 -10.70 12.20
CA GLU A 184 8.39 -11.98 12.91
C GLU A 184 8.88 -11.86 14.36
N SER A 185 9.55 -10.75 14.68
CA SER A 185 10.17 -10.50 15.99
C SER A 185 9.22 -9.81 16.99
N ILE A 186 8.03 -9.39 16.52
CA ILE A 186 7.00 -8.70 17.33
C ILE A 186 5.97 -9.71 17.82
#